data_cc0f403c864b2d06709a1cce71510f78
#
_entry.id   cc0f403c864b2d06709a1cce71510f78
#
_cell.length_a   1.000
_cell.length_b   1.000
_cell.length_c   1.000
_cell.angle_alpha   90.00
_cell.angle_beta   90.00
_cell.angle_gamma   90.00
#
_symmetry.space_group_name_H-M   'P 1'
#
loop_
_entity.id
_entity.type
_entity.pdbx_description
1 polymer ?
#
loop_
_entity_poly.entity_id
_entity_poly.type
_entity_poly.pdbx_seq_one_letter_code
_entity_poly.pdbx_strand_id
1 'polypeptide(L)'
;MKRILRKIEKHESLAGVDLRHLYLSGMDLSNLDLRRANLKGCRLNYGKLAASDLTNADLSDTMLINASFKKANLAGSLFHGAIVTGADFSEAKGLNKELIKYLKSKGATGL
;
A
#
# COMPACT_ATOMS: atom_id res chain seq x y z
N MET A 1 -17.22 -2.24 7.87
CA MET A 1 -16.23 -3.28 7.53
C MET A 1 -16.73 -4.30 6.51
N LYS A 2 -17.93 -4.85 6.69
CA LYS A 2 -18.50 -5.81 5.72
C LYS A 2 -18.53 -5.28 4.29
N ARG A 3 -18.89 -4.01 4.13
CA ARG A 3 -18.95 -3.35 2.81
C ARG A 3 -17.57 -3.34 2.13
N ILE A 4 -16.55 -3.00 2.91
CA ILE A 4 -15.17 -2.95 2.41
C ILE A 4 -14.69 -4.35 2.01
N LEU A 5 -14.91 -5.34 2.87
CA LEU A 5 -14.51 -6.72 2.59
C LEU A 5 -15.18 -7.26 1.32
N ARG A 6 -16.46 -6.94 1.14
CA ARG A 6 -17.18 -7.35 -0.07
C ARG A 6 -16.58 -6.73 -1.33
N LYS A 7 -16.24 -5.44 -1.27
CA LYS A 7 -15.58 -4.77 -2.41
C LYS A 7 -14.25 -5.44 -2.73
N ILE A 8 -13.46 -5.76 -1.72
CA ILE A 8 -12.17 -6.44 -1.92
C ILE A 8 -12.37 -7.80 -2.57
N GLU A 9 -13.29 -8.60 -2.06
CA GLU A 9 -13.58 -9.93 -2.60
C GLU A 9 -14.01 -9.87 -4.06
N LYS A 10 -14.77 -8.86 -4.43
CA LYS A 10 -15.29 -8.70 -5.80
C LYS A 10 -14.37 -7.88 -6.70
N HIS A 11 -13.18 -7.49 -6.22
CA HIS A 11 -12.26 -6.63 -6.95
C HIS A 11 -12.90 -5.33 -7.43
N GLU A 12 -13.83 -4.78 -6.65
CA GLU A 12 -14.43 -3.49 -6.95
C GLU A 12 -13.47 -2.36 -6.55
N SER A 13 -13.60 -1.21 -7.20
CA SER A 13 -12.74 -0.06 -6.92
C SER A 13 -12.89 0.43 -5.49
N LEU A 14 -11.76 0.75 -4.87
CA LEU A 14 -11.69 1.40 -3.57
C LEU A 14 -11.11 2.81 -3.70
N ALA A 15 -11.14 3.37 -4.91
CA ALA A 15 -10.61 4.72 -5.14
C ALA A 15 -11.30 5.74 -4.24
N GLY A 16 -10.50 6.54 -3.54
CA GLY A 16 -10.99 7.60 -2.66
C GLY A 16 -11.66 7.12 -1.37
N VAL A 17 -11.67 5.82 -1.11
CA VAL A 17 -12.36 5.25 0.07
C VAL A 17 -11.56 5.50 1.34
N ASP A 18 -12.27 5.76 2.43
CA ASP A 18 -11.67 5.90 3.75
C ASP A 18 -11.48 4.51 4.36
N LEU A 19 -10.21 4.08 4.44
CA LEU A 19 -9.83 2.79 5.00
C LEU A 19 -9.01 2.95 6.29
N ARG A 20 -9.01 4.14 6.87
CA ARG A 20 -8.13 4.44 8.01
C ARG A 20 -8.32 3.46 9.16
N HIS A 21 -7.19 3.05 9.72
CA HIS A 21 -7.08 2.24 10.93
C HIS A 21 -7.70 0.83 10.84
N LEU A 22 -8.01 0.35 9.62
CA LEU A 22 -8.54 -0.98 9.45
C LEU A 22 -7.46 -2.06 9.59
N TYR A 23 -7.86 -3.23 10.03
CA TYR A 23 -7.01 -4.41 10.15
C TYR A 23 -7.16 -5.24 8.89
N LEU A 24 -6.22 -5.09 7.97
CA LEU A 24 -6.25 -5.74 6.66
C LEU A 24 -5.02 -6.62 6.42
N SER A 25 -4.35 -7.03 7.51
CA SER A 25 -3.12 -7.84 7.41
C SER A 25 -3.36 -9.13 6.63
N GLY A 26 -2.43 -9.45 5.74
CA GLY A 26 -2.49 -10.65 4.91
C GLY A 26 -3.53 -10.63 3.80
N MET A 27 -4.33 -9.57 3.68
CA MET A 27 -5.37 -9.51 2.65
C MET A 27 -4.80 -9.33 1.26
N ASP A 28 -5.51 -9.88 0.29
CA ASP A 28 -5.18 -9.73 -1.11
C ASP A 28 -5.87 -8.48 -1.69
N LEU A 29 -5.09 -7.43 -1.83
CA LEU A 29 -5.49 -6.17 -2.44
C LEU A 29 -4.81 -5.99 -3.81
N SER A 30 -4.34 -7.08 -4.40
CA SER A 30 -3.64 -7.04 -5.68
C SER A 30 -4.56 -6.59 -6.81
N ASN A 31 -4.01 -5.85 -7.74
CA ASN A 31 -4.73 -5.40 -8.94
C ASN A 31 -5.95 -4.52 -8.65
N LEU A 32 -6.04 -3.93 -7.47
CA LEU A 32 -7.16 -3.06 -7.12
C LEU A 32 -6.87 -1.60 -7.47
N ASP A 33 -7.93 -0.89 -7.74
CA ASP A 33 -7.91 0.56 -7.87
C ASP A 33 -8.02 1.16 -6.46
N LEU A 34 -6.89 1.65 -5.95
CA LEU A 34 -6.77 2.28 -4.64
C LEU A 34 -6.31 3.74 -4.78
N ARG A 35 -6.54 4.32 -5.96
CA ARG A 35 -6.14 5.72 -6.18
C ARG A 35 -6.81 6.62 -5.17
N ARG A 36 -6.02 7.49 -4.55
CA ARG A 36 -6.49 8.45 -3.55
C ARG A 36 -7.17 7.82 -2.33
N ALA A 37 -7.05 6.51 -2.15
CA ALA A 37 -7.58 5.86 -0.96
C ALA A 37 -6.83 6.36 0.28
N ASN A 38 -7.54 6.50 1.39
CA ASN A 38 -6.92 6.88 2.64
C ASN A 38 -6.70 5.62 3.48
N LEU A 39 -5.44 5.16 3.50
CA LEU A 39 -5.02 3.95 4.22
C LEU A 39 -4.26 4.30 5.51
N LYS A 40 -4.32 5.56 5.92
CA LYS A 40 -3.56 6.02 7.09
C LYS A 40 -3.84 5.16 8.32
N GLY A 41 -2.77 4.69 8.95
CA GLY A 41 -2.88 3.90 10.18
C GLY A 41 -3.40 2.47 9.98
N CYS A 42 -3.59 2.01 8.75
CA CYS A 42 -3.98 0.63 8.49
C CYS A 42 -2.92 -0.35 8.95
N ARG A 43 -3.34 -1.56 9.30
CA ARG A 43 -2.44 -2.69 9.52
C ARG A 43 -2.51 -3.60 8.31
N LEU A 44 -1.40 -3.66 7.58
CA LEU A 44 -1.28 -4.38 6.32
C LEU A 44 -0.02 -5.26 6.28
N ASN A 45 0.44 -5.72 7.44
CA ASN A 45 1.58 -6.64 7.47
C ASN A 45 1.24 -7.85 6.60
N TYR A 46 2.19 -8.27 5.76
CA TYR A 46 2.01 -9.37 4.82
C TYR A 46 0.90 -9.14 3.79
N GLY A 47 0.44 -7.89 3.66
CA GLY A 47 -0.59 -7.55 2.67
C GLY A 47 -0.08 -7.73 1.25
N LYS A 48 -0.97 -8.11 0.36
CA LYS A 48 -0.65 -8.27 -1.06
C LYS A 48 -1.25 -7.09 -1.82
N LEU A 49 -0.37 -6.18 -2.24
CA LEU A 49 -0.75 -4.99 -3.01
C LEU A 49 -0.08 -4.98 -4.39
N ALA A 50 0.34 -6.16 -4.85
CA ALA A 50 1.02 -6.28 -6.13
C ALA A 50 0.14 -5.77 -7.27
N ALA A 51 0.73 -4.98 -8.16
CA ALA A 51 0.06 -4.43 -9.34
C ALA A 51 -1.18 -3.56 -9.04
N SER A 52 -1.36 -3.14 -7.78
CA SER A 52 -2.44 -2.21 -7.43
C SER A 52 -2.08 -0.79 -7.86
N ASP A 53 -3.09 0.02 -8.10
CA ASP A 53 -2.90 1.44 -8.40
C ASP A 53 -3.13 2.24 -7.12
N LEU A 54 -2.04 2.75 -6.54
CA LEU A 54 -2.03 3.52 -5.30
C LEU A 54 -1.66 4.98 -5.56
N THR A 55 -1.88 5.45 -6.77
CA THR A 55 -1.59 6.84 -7.13
C THR A 55 -2.28 7.79 -6.15
N ASN A 56 -1.49 8.65 -5.52
CA ASN A 56 -1.96 9.62 -4.53
C ASN A 56 -2.65 9.01 -3.30
N ALA A 57 -2.43 7.74 -3.01
CA ALA A 57 -2.94 7.13 -1.79
C ALA A 57 -2.14 7.57 -0.57
N ASP A 58 -2.79 7.65 0.57
CA ASP A 58 -2.14 7.98 1.84
C ASP A 58 -1.86 6.69 2.60
N LEU A 59 -0.60 6.32 2.68
CA LEU A 59 -0.10 5.15 3.42
C LEU A 59 0.67 5.57 4.66
N SER A 60 0.44 6.79 5.13
CA SER A 60 1.12 7.28 6.34
C SER A 60 0.75 6.44 7.56
N ASP A 61 1.71 6.21 8.42
CA ASP A 61 1.53 5.47 9.69
C ASP A 61 0.99 4.05 9.52
N THR A 62 1.11 3.46 8.33
CA THR A 62 0.69 2.08 8.09
C THR A 62 1.73 1.09 8.62
N MET A 63 1.27 -0.11 8.95
CA MET A 63 2.15 -1.24 9.21
C MET A 63 2.19 -2.09 7.95
N LEU A 64 3.38 -2.21 7.35
CA LEU A 64 3.57 -2.86 6.06
C LEU A 64 4.73 -3.88 6.09
N ILE A 65 4.96 -4.48 7.25
CA ILE A 65 6.04 -5.48 7.39
C ILE A 65 5.79 -6.61 6.40
N ASN A 66 6.77 -6.86 5.54
CA ASN A 66 6.70 -7.93 4.53
C ASN A 66 5.50 -7.84 3.58
N ALA A 67 4.93 -6.65 3.40
CA ALA A 67 3.90 -6.44 2.39
C ALA A 67 4.52 -6.45 0.99
N SER A 68 3.75 -6.84 -0.01
CA SER A 68 4.21 -6.81 -1.41
C SER A 68 3.58 -5.64 -2.16
N PHE A 69 4.43 -4.78 -2.71
CA PHE A 69 4.05 -3.72 -3.64
C PHE A 69 4.64 -3.97 -5.02
N LYS A 70 4.94 -5.23 -5.32
CA LYS A 70 5.55 -5.58 -6.60
C LYS A 70 4.71 -5.07 -7.76
N LYS A 71 5.30 -4.29 -8.66
CA LYS A 71 4.62 -3.70 -9.83
C LYS A 71 3.50 -2.73 -9.50
N ALA A 72 3.35 -2.30 -8.26
CA ALA A 72 2.34 -1.32 -7.88
C ALA A 72 2.68 0.06 -8.45
N ASN A 73 1.65 0.87 -8.73
CA ASN A 73 1.84 2.27 -9.09
C ASN A 73 1.71 3.12 -7.83
N LEU A 74 2.80 3.77 -7.44
CA LEU A 74 2.89 4.52 -6.18
C LEU A 74 3.11 6.01 -6.41
N ALA A 75 2.83 6.51 -7.60
CA ALA A 75 3.00 7.93 -7.90
C ALA A 75 2.23 8.79 -6.90
N GLY A 76 2.91 9.74 -6.26
CA GLY A 76 2.28 10.65 -5.31
C GLY A 76 1.81 10.04 -3.99
N SER A 77 2.09 8.76 -3.76
CA SER A 77 1.70 8.10 -2.51
C SER A 77 2.55 8.62 -1.33
N LEU A 78 1.95 8.60 -0.13
CA LEU A 78 2.58 9.08 1.10
C LEU A 78 2.91 7.91 2.01
N PHE A 79 4.15 7.87 2.52
CA PHE A 79 4.63 6.79 3.41
C PHE A 79 5.17 7.32 4.74
N HIS A 80 4.90 8.57 5.08
CA HIS A 80 5.41 9.15 6.33
C HIS A 80 4.99 8.32 7.54
N GLY A 81 5.96 7.86 8.33
CA GLY A 81 5.70 7.07 9.52
C GLY A 81 5.33 5.61 9.25
N ALA A 82 5.30 5.16 8.00
CA ALA A 82 4.99 3.78 7.68
C ALA A 82 6.13 2.85 8.09
N ILE A 83 5.77 1.66 8.57
CA ILE A 83 6.75 0.61 8.90
C ILE A 83 6.82 -0.32 7.71
N VAL A 84 7.93 -0.27 6.97
CA VAL A 84 8.10 -0.98 5.70
C VAL A 84 9.19 -2.05 5.71
N THR A 85 9.58 -2.52 6.89
CA THR A 85 10.61 -3.55 7.03
C THR A 85 10.25 -4.77 6.20
N GLY A 86 11.13 -5.15 5.28
CA GLY A 86 10.92 -6.31 4.41
C GLY A 86 9.84 -6.13 3.34
N ALA A 87 9.19 -4.96 3.24
CA ALA A 87 8.22 -4.72 2.17
C ALA A 87 8.93 -4.75 0.81
N ASP A 88 8.32 -5.43 -0.15
CA ASP A 88 8.89 -5.62 -1.49
C ASP A 88 8.32 -4.61 -2.48
N PHE A 89 9.20 -3.74 -2.99
CA PHE A 89 8.84 -2.71 -3.97
C PHE A 89 9.41 -3.03 -5.37
N SER A 90 9.72 -4.30 -5.64
CA SER A 90 10.26 -4.69 -6.93
C SER A 90 9.37 -4.23 -8.08
N GLU A 91 9.96 -3.57 -9.07
CA GLU A 91 9.27 -3.08 -10.26
C GLU A 91 8.12 -2.09 -9.95
N ALA A 92 8.05 -1.54 -8.74
CA ALA A 92 7.07 -0.52 -8.41
C ALA A 92 7.35 0.76 -9.21
N LYS A 93 6.29 1.46 -9.60
CA LYS A 93 6.36 2.65 -10.45
C LYS A 93 6.03 3.90 -9.66
N GLY A 94 6.52 5.04 -10.15
CA GLY A 94 6.16 6.34 -9.61
C GLY A 94 6.93 6.77 -8.37
N LEU A 95 7.92 6.02 -7.95
CA LEU A 95 8.76 6.39 -6.81
C LEU A 95 9.84 7.40 -7.24
N ASN A 96 9.96 8.51 -6.53
CA ASN A 96 11.04 9.45 -6.76
C ASN A 96 12.28 9.04 -5.96
N LYS A 97 13.43 9.67 -6.28
CA LYS A 97 14.72 9.33 -5.65
C LYS A 97 14.71 9.47 -4.13
N GLU A 98 14.06 10.51 -3.63
CA GLU A 98 14.02 10.76 -2.19
C GLU A 98 13.21 9.71 -1.46
N LEU A 99 12.07 9.32 -2.02
CA LEU A 99 11.22 8.28 -1.43
C LEU A 99 11.95 6.93 -1.46
N ILE A 100 12.61 6.60 -2.57
CA ILE A 100 13.41 5.36 -2.66
C ILE A 100 14.46 5.33 -1.55
N LYS A 101 15.20 6.42 -1.37
CA LYS A 101 16.22 6.52 -0.34
C LYS A 101 15.62 6.33 1.06
N TYR A 102 14.49 6.96 1.32
CA TYR A 102 13.78 6.85 2.58
C TYR A 102 13.34 5.41 2.85
N LEU A 103 12.67 4.79 1.88
CA LEU A 103 12.18 3.41 2.02
C LEU A 103 13.33 2.41 2.24
N LYS A 104 14.43 2.56 1.50
CA LYS A 104 15.63 1.72 1.71
C LYS A 104 16.14 1.87 3.14
N SER A 105 16.19 3.09 3.65
CA SER A 105 16.70 3.35 5.00
C SER A 105 15.83 2.70 6.07
N LYS A 106 14.57 2.41 5.75
CA LYS A 106 13.60 1.79 6.65
C LYS A 106 13.47 0.28 6.45
N GLY A 107 14.32 -0.33 5.64
CA GLY A 107 14.37 -1.77 5.48
C GLY A 107 13.49 -2.35 4.37
N ALA A 108 12.98 -1.50 3.49
CA ALA A 108 12.27 -1.98 2.31
C ALA A 108 13.23 -2.61 1.31
N THR A 109 12.73 -3.53 0.49
CA THR A 109 13.51 -4.27 -0.48
C THR A 109 13.04 -4.01 -1.92
N GLY A 110 13.81 -4.48 -2.88
CA GLY A 110 13.43 -4.39 -4.30
C GLY A 110 13.62 -3.00 -4.91
N LEU A 111 14.35 -2.14 -4.25
CA LEU A 111 14.54 -0.75 -4.70
C LEU A 111 15.93 -0.49 -5.28
#